data_ca1b60c6c453b1f472f87af2d4e49f68
#
_entry.id   ca1b60c6c453b1f472f87af2d4e49f68
#
_cell.length_a   1.000
_cell.length_b   1.000
_cell.length_c   1.000
_cell.angle_alpha   90.00
_cell.angle_beta   90.00
_cell.angle_gamma   90.00
#
_symmetry.space_group_name_H-M   'P 1'
#
loop_
_entity.id
_entity.type
_entity.pdbx_description
1 polymer ?
#
loop_
_entity_poly.entity_id
_entity_poly.type
_entity_poly.pdbx_seq_one_letter_code
_entity_poly.pdbx_strand_id
1 'polypeptide(L)'
;MRMHFWKAAIEEIYRDEPPNQPVATELWRAVRKHHLTKRWLLRIIAEREKDLDDRAYRNLQELETYSEHTQSSLLLLLLQCLGVADVHADHAASHVGKSMGIVTCLRATPYHSSRRRVYLPMDICMLHGASQEDFIRCSRDQKVKDVAYDIASQAHVHLEHARSFRHNVPAAAAPALLQTVVLEDFLQRLRKVDFDLFHPSLQSRNPLLPFLLYLRSWKTTY
;
A
#
# COMPACT_ATOMS: atom_id res chain seq x y z
N MET A 1 -21.55 -10.58 0.22
CA MET A 1 -22.26 -10.29 1.49
C MET A 1 -21.55 -9.24 2.36
N ARG A 2 -20.27 -9.42 2.79
CA ARG A 2 -19.57 -8.44 3.66
C ARG A 2 -19.35 -7.07 3.01
N MET A 3 -19.01 -6.99 1.73
CA MET A 3 -18.81 -5.71 1.04
C MET A 3 -20.11 -4.92 0.90
N HIS A 4 -21.23 -5.57 0.62
CA HIS A 4 -22.55 -4.95 0.60
C HIS A 4 -22.93 -4.35 1.94
N PHE A 5 -22.67 -5.07 3.05
CA PHE A 5 -22.89 -4.53 4.39
C PHE A 5 -22.12 -3.23 4.60
N TRP A 6 -20.82 -3.21 4.29
CA TRP A 6 -20.01 -2.02 4.50
C TRP A 6 -20.38 -0.85 3.59
N LYS A 7 -20.82 -1.11 2.34
CA LYS A 7 -21.37 -0.04 1.49
C LYS A 7 -22.62 0.59 2.12
N ALA A 8 -23.57 -0.22 2.56
CA ALA A 8 -24.77 0.27 3.24
C ALA A 8 -24.42 1.00 4.54
N ALA A 9 -23.55 0.42 5.37
CA ALA A 9 -23.13 1.03 6.63
C ALA A 9 -22.48 2.41 6.43
N ILE A 10 -21.65 2.60 5.39
CA ILE A 10 -21.09 3.92 5.06
C ILE A 10 -22.19 4.90 4.67
N GLU A 11 -23.18 4.47 3.85
CA GLU A 11 -24.31 5.31 3.50
C GLU A 11 -25.10 5.79 4.73
N GLU A 12 -25.39 4.88 5.66
CA GLU A 12 -26.11 5.14 6.92
C GLU A 12 -25.29 6.04 7.85
N ILE A 13 -23.98 5.81 7.99
CA ILE A 13 -23.05 6.66 8.76
C ILE A 13 -23.13 8.12 8.31
N TYR A 14 -23.15 8.37 6.99
CA TYR A 14 -23.22 9.74 6.46
C TYR A 14 -24.64 10.34 6.45
N ARG A 15 -25.66 9.55 6.81
CA ARG A 15 -27.03 10.04 7.14
C ARG A 15 -27.21 10.27 8.64
N ASP A 16 -26.17 10.06 9.44
CA ASP A 16 -26.20 10.16 10.91
C ASP A 16 -27.01 9.04 11.61
N GLU A 17 -27.16 7.91 10.93
CA GLU A 17 -27.91 6.72 11.37
C GLU A 17 -27.01 5.47 11.35
N PRO A 18 -25.91 5.43 12.15
CA PRO A 18 -24.97 4.31 12.08
C PRO A 18 -25.62 2.98 12.48
N PRO A 19 -25.34 1.87 11.79
CA PRO A 19 -25.90 0.58 12.19
C PRO A 19 -25.35 0.16 13.56
N ASN A 20 -26.12 -0.64 14.30
CA ASN A 20 -25.73 -1.15 15.61
C ASN A 20 -24.62 -2.20 15.53
N GLN A 21 -23.41 -1.74 15.18
CA GLN A 21 -22.22 -2.54 15.04
C GLN A 21 -21.01 -1.74 15.56
N PRO A 22 -20.19 -2.31 16.47
CA PRO A 22 -19.14 -1.55 17.20
C PRO A 22 -18.20 -0.75 16.28
N VAL A 23 -17.70 -1.35 15.19
CA VAL A 23 -16.78 -0.68 14.26
C VAL A 23 -17.50 0.43 13.50
N ALA A 24 -18.75 0.22 13.07
CA ALA A 24 -19.53 1.25 12.37
C ALA A 24 -19.82 2.45 13.27
N THR A 25 -20.13 2.21 14.55
CA THR A 25 -20.36 3.27 15.53
C THR A 25 -19.09 4.12 15.76
N GLU A 26 -17.93 3.48 15.92
CA GLU A 26 -16.66 4.22 16.07
C GLU A 26 -16.25 4.95 14.79
N LEU A 27 -16.50 4.35 13.64
CA LEU A 27 -16.27 5.02 12.35
C LEU A 27 -17.17 6.26 12.21
N TRP A 28 -18.44 6.16 12.59
CA TRP A 28 -19.35 7.31 12.62
C TRP A 28 -18.83 8.44 13.51
N ARG A 29 -18.34 8.12 14.72
CA ARG A 29 -17.71 9.11 15.61
C ARG A 29 -16.49 9.76 14.97
N ALA A 30 -15.64 8.98 14.32
CA ALA A 30 -14.46 9.47 13.61
C ALA A 30 -14.85 10.37 12.42
N VAL A 31 -15.84 9.96 11.62
CA VAL A 31 -16.36 10.73 10.49
C VAL A 31 -16.86 12.11 10.97
N ARG A 32 -17.64 12.15 12.04
CA ARG A 32 -18.13 13.41 12.61
C ARG A 32 -17.04 14.29 13.19
N LYS A 33 -16.12 13.68 13.92
CA LYS A 33 -15.03 14.42 14.60
C LYS A 33 -14.02 15.01 13.61
N HIS A 34 -13.68 14.29 12.55
CA HIS A 34 -12.60 14.63 11.63
C HIS A 34 -13.08 15.01 10.23
N HIS A 35 -14.41 15.07 10.01
CA HIS A 35 -15.01 15.39 8.72
C HIS A 35 -14.48 14.52 7.56
N LEU A 36 -14.37 13.21 7.81
CA LEU A 36 -13.80 12.27 6.84
C LEU A 36 -14.60 12.24 5.54
N THR A 37 -13.91 12.19 4.43
CA THR A 37 -14.55 12.20 3.10
C THR A 37 -15.09 10.82 2.75
N LYS A 38 -16.42 10.73 2.57
CA LYS A 38 -17.16 9.51 2.18
C LYS A 38 -16.55 8.79 0.97
N ARG A 39 -16.14 9.55 -0.04
CA ARG A 39 -15.58 9.04 -1.28
C ARG A 39 -14.41 8.08 -1.06
N TRP A 40 -13.52 8.40 -0.13
CA TRP A 40 -12.33 7.55 0.12
C TRP A 40 -12.72 6.21 0.74
N LEU A 41 -13.68 6.20 1.66
CA LEU A 41 -14.19 4.96 2.27
C LEU A 41 -14.88 4.07 1.25
N LEU A 42 -15.76 4.64 0.42
CA LEU A 42 -16.46 3.90 -0.64
C LEU A 42 -15.49 3.39 -1.71
N ARG A 43 -14.44 4.17 -2.05
CA ARG A 43 -13.42 3.79 -3.02
C ARG A 43 -12.63 2.56 -2.57
N ILE A 44 -12.24 2.51 -1.28
CA ILE A 44 -11.57 1.33 -0.71
C ILE A 44 -12.46 0.09 -0.83
N ILE A 45 -13.74 0.20 -0.47
CA ILE A 45 -14.69 -0.92 -0.53
C ILE A 45 -14.89 -1.39 -1.97
N ALA A 46 -15.11 -0.45 -2.90
CA ALA A 46 -15.34 -0.76 -4.31
C ALA A 46 -14.14 -1.48 -4.94
N GLU A 47 -12.92 -1.04 -4.60
CA GLU A 47 -11.72 -1.68 -5.14
C GLU A 47 -11.48 -3.08 -4.56
N ARG A 48 -11.72 -3.24 -3.25
CA ARG A 48 -11.67 -4.55 -2.60
C ARG A 48 -12.73 -5.52 -3.11
N GLU A 49 -13.87 -5.02 -3.56
CA GLU A 49 -14.91 -5.85 -4.17
C GLU A 49 -14.48 -6.43 -5.52
N LYS A 50 -13.79 -5.63 -6.35
CA LYS A 50 -13.20 -6.12 -7.62
C LYS A 50 -12.13 -7.19 -7.39
N ASP A 51 -11.37 -7.07 -6.30
CA ASP A 51 -10.29 -7.98 -5.94
C ASP A 51 -10.81 -9.38 -5.48
N LEU A 52 -12.13 -9.52 -5.27
CA LEU A 52 -12.74 -10.82 -4.95
C LEU A 52 -12.69 -11.84 -6.09
N ASP A 53 -12.43 -11.40 -7.33
CA ASP A 53 -12.25 -12.28 -8.49
C ASP A 53 -10.94 -13.10 -8.41
N ASP A 54 -10.07 -12.79 -7.45
CA ASP A 54 -8.87 -13.57 -7.08
C ASP A 54 -7.93 -13.86 -8.27
N ARG A 55 -7.71 -12.85 -9.10
CA ARG A 55 -6.86 -12.91 -10.29
C ARG A 55 -5.60 -12.07 -10.16
N ALA A 56 -4.54 -12.43 -10.90
CA ALA A 56 -3.35 -11.63 -11.04
C ALA A 56 -3.66 -10.28 -11.74
N TYR A 57 -2.90 -9.24 -11.42
CA TYR A 57 -2.97 -7.97 -12.14
C TYR A 57 -2.50 -8.15 -13.58
N ARG A 58 -3.24 -7.59 -14.55
CA ARG A 58 -2.89 -7.69 -15.98
C ARG A 58 -1.61 -6.95 -16.29
N ASN A 59 -1.42 -5.81 -15.67
CA ASN A 59 -0.28 -4.93 -15.86
C ASN A 59 0.04 -4.14 -14.60
N LEU A 60 1.18 -3.48 -14.61
CA LEU A 60 1.66 -2.65 -13.50
C LEU A 60 0.70 -1.50 -13.18
N GLN A 61 0.08 -0.90 -14.20
CA GLN A 61 -0.91 0.17 -14.03
C GLN A 61 -2.16 -0.27 -13.23
N GLU A 62 -2.60 -1.53 -13.41
CA GLU A 62 -3.72 -2.08 -12.64
C GLU A 62 -3.35 -2.23 -11.15
N LEU A 63 -2.13 -2.68 -10.84
CA LEU A 63 -1.60 -2.73 -9.47
C LEU A 63 -1.47 -1.33 -8.86
N GLU A 64 -0.99 -0.34 -9.62
CA GLU A 64 -0.92 1.05 -9.17
C GLU A 64 -2.31 1.62 -8.89
N THR A 65 -3.28 1.35 -9.75
CA THR A 65 -4.67 1.78 -9.59
C THR A 65 -5.29 1.18 -8.33
N TYR A 66 -5.09 -0.12 -8.11
CA TYR A 66 -5.50 -0.78 -6.87
C TYR A 66 -4.86 -0.13 -5.63
N SER A 67 -3.57 0.12 -5.70
CA SER A 67 -2.80 0.75 -4.62
C SER A 67 -3.29 2.16 -4.32
N GLU A 68 -3.54 2.97 -5.35
CA GLU A 68 -4.13 4.31 -5.25
C GLU A 68 -5.51 4.27 -4.60
N HIS A 69 -6.36 3.33 -5.04
CA HIS A 69 -7.73 3.23 -4.54
C HIS A 69 -7.84 2.66 -3.12
N THR A 70 -6.84 1.94 -2.66
CA THR A 70 -6.84 1.34 -1.32
C THR A 70 -5.89 2.07 -0.37
N GLN A 71 -4.59 2.01 -0.61
CA GLN A 71 -3.58 2.53 0.31
C GLN A 71 -3.54 4.07 0.32
N SER A 72 -3.57 4.72 -0.86
CA SER A 72 -3.59 6.18 -0.90
C SER A 72 -4.87 6.73 -0.31
N SER A 73 -6.03 6.11 -0.58
CA SER A 73 -7.30 6.52 0.05
C SER A 73 -7.26 6.44 1.57
N LEU A 74 -6.58 5.42 2.13
CA LEU A 74 -6.38 5.30 3.57
C LEU A 74 -5.47 6.41 4.12
N LEU A 75 -4.38 6.74 3.43
CA LEU A 75 -3.48 7.83 3.82
C LEU A 75 -4.16 9.19 3.77
N LEU A 76 -5.01 9.44 2.75
CA LEU A 76 -5.81 10.65 2.65
C LEU A 76 -6.79 10.80 3.83
N LEU A 77 -7.45 9.72 4.23
CA LEU A 77 -8.27 9.71 5.45
C LEU A 77 -7.44 9.98 6.70
N LEU A 78 -6.22 9.44 6.77
CA LEU A 78 -5.31 9.69 7.89
C LEU A 78 -4.87 11.16 7.94
N LEU A 79 -4.59 11.81 6.81
CA LEU A 79 -4.31 13.25 6.74
C LEU A 79 -5.50 14.07 7.26
N GLN A 80 -6.73 13.70 6.92
CA GLN A 80 -7.94 14.34 7.45
C GLN A 80 -8.04 14.17 8.98
N CYS A 81 -7.72 12.99 9.51
CA CYS A 81 -7.66 12.76 10.96
C CYS A 81 -6.63 13.66 11.67
N LEU A 82 -5.53 13.99 10.98
CA LEU A 82 -4.49 14.89 11.49
C LEU A 82 -4.83 16.38 11.27
N GLY A 83 -5.98 16.69 10.66
CA GLY A 83 -6.39 18.05 10.35
C GLY A 83 -5.57 18.70 9.22
N VAL A 84 -4.94 17.90 8.38
CA VAL A 84 -4.16 18.38 7.23
C VAL A 84 -5.05 18.43 5.99
N ALA A 85 -5.17 19.63 5.42
CA ALA A 85 -5.83 19.89 4.15
C ALA A 85 -4.84 20.65 3.24
N ASP A 86 -3.96 19.93 2.59
CA ASP A 86 -2.87 20.48 1.78
C ASP A 86 -2.62 19.62 0.54
N VAL A 87 -2.54 20.28 -0.62
CA VAL A 87 -2.41 19.60 -1.92
C VAL A 87 -1.08 18.84 -2.06
N HIS A 88 0.00 19.35 -1.49
CA HIS A 88 1.31 18.67 -1.54
C HIS A 88 1.33 17.44 -0.63
N ALA A 89 0.64 17.52 0.54
CA ALA A 89 0.45 16.37 1.42
C ALA A 89 -0.41 15.29 0.73
N ASP A 90 -1.46 15.67 0.02
CA ASP A 90 -2.30 14.74 -0.74
C ASP A 90 -1.52 14.07 -1.87
N HIS A 91 -0.69 14.83 -2.62
CA HIS A 91 0.19 14.28 -3.65
C HIS A 91 1.22 13.30 -3.07
N ALA A 92 1.88 13.69 -1.96
CA ALA A 92 2.81 12.80 -1.27
C ALA A 92 2.11 11.51 -0.80
N ALA A 93 0.92 11.61 -0.19
CA ALA A 93 0.13 10.46 0.24
C ALA A 93 -0.28 9.55 -0.92
N SER A 94 -0.62 10.12 -2.08
CA SER A 94 -0.92 9.34 -3.30
C SER A 94 0.27 8.49 -3.71
N HIS A 95 1.46 9.09 -3.84
CA HIS A 95 2.67 8.35 -4.22
C HIS A 95 3.13 7.35 -3.15
N VAL A 96 3.09 7.70 -1.87
CA VAL A 96 3.39 6.77 -0.77
C VAL A 96 2.43 5.58 -0.80
N GLY A 97 1.14 5.81 -1.02
CA GLY A 97 0.15 4.74 -1.11
C GLY A 97 0.38 3.80 -2.29
N LYS A 98 0.75 4.32 -3.47
CA LYS A 98 1.13 3.49 -4.63
C LYS A 98 2.34 2.63 -4.32
N SER A 99 3.43 3.23 -3.81
CA SER A 99 4.61 2.49 -3.38
C SER A 99 4.27 1.42 -2.33
N MET A 100 3.41 1.74 -1.36
CA MET A 100 2.96 0.83 -0.30
C MET A 100 2.22 -0.39 -0.86
N GLY A 101 1.33 -0.20 -1.82
CA GLY A 101 0.60 -1.29 -2.46
C GLY A 101 1.53 -2.21 -3.26
N ILE A 102 2.43 -1.62 -4.07
CA ILE A 102 3.43 -2.37 -4.85
C ILE A 102 4.36 -3.17 -3.93
N VAL A 103 4.93 -2.55 -2.91
CA VAL A 103 5.80 -3.22 -1.92
C VAL A 103 5.05 -4.32 -1.18
N THR A 104 3.77 -4.11 -0.86
CA THR A 104 2.94 -5.14 -0.21
C THR A 104 2.76 -6.34 -1.12
N CYS A 105 2.52 -6.14 -2.42
CA CYS A 105 2.42 -7.20 -3.42
C CYS A 105 3.71 -8.02 -3.49
N LEU A 106 4.88 -7.37 -3.61
CA LEU A 106 6.19 -8.03 -3.63
C LEU A 106 6.44 -8.84 -2.35
N ARG A 107 6.23 -8.22 -1.19
CA ARG A 107 6.45 -8.84 0.12
C ARG A 107 5.54 -10.04 0.36
N ALA A 108 4.33 -10.01 -0.16
CA ALA A 108 3.35 -11.07 -0.02
C ALA A 108 3.56 -12.24 -1.00
N THR A 109 4.42 -12.08 -2.02
CA THR A 109 4.65 -13.09 -3.06
C THR A 109 5.04 -14.46 -2.47
N PRO A 110 5.99 -14.62 -1.53
CA PRO A 110 6.31 -15.94 -0.97
C PRO A 110 5.12 -16.61 -0.27
N TYR A 111 4.30 -15.83 0.43
CA TYR A 111 3.09 -16.33 1.08
C TYR A 111 2.05 -16.80 0.06
N HIS A 112 1.82 -16.04 -1.01
CA HIS A 112 0.87 -16.42 -2.06
C HIS A 112 1.38 -17.59 -2.88
N SER A 113 2.66 -17.64 -3.19
CA SER A 113 3.30 -18.77 -3.89
C SER A 113 3.12 -20.10 -3.14
N SER A 114 3.26 -20.11 -1.80
CA SER A 114 3.00 -21.30 -0.99
C SER A 114 1.54 -21.79 -1.06
N ARG A 115 0.63 -20.92 -1.52
CA ARG A 115 -0.79 -21.22 -1.76
C ARG A 115 -1.11 -21.38 -3.24
N ARG A 116 -0.08 -21.51 -4.09
CA ARG A 116 -0.19 -21.64 -5.54
C ARG A 116 -0.89 -20.46 -6.22
N ARG A 117 -0.67 -19.25 -5.72
CA ARG A 117 -1.24 -18.00 -6.24
C ARG A 117 -0.14 -17.00 -6.54
N VAL A 118 -0.30 -16.23 -7.61
CA VAL A 118 0.62 -15.16 -8.02
C VAL A 118 -0.20 -13.95 -8.40
N TYR A 119 0.08 -12.80 -7.78
CA TYR A 119 -0.61 -11.53 -8.02
C TYR A 119 0.30 -10.47 -8.66
N LEU A 120 1.49 -10.86 -9.08
CA LEU A 120 2.40 -9.95 -9.77
C LEU A 120 1.85 -9.55 -11.15
N PRO A 121 2.14 -8.33 -11.64
CA PRO A 121 1.73 -7.86 -12.95
C PRO A 121 2.17 -8.79 -14.08
N MET A 122 1.21 -9.25 -14.87
CA MET A 122 1.46 -10.26 -15.91
C MET A 122 2.29 -9.72 -17.07
N ASP A 123 2.14 -8.44 -17.41
CA ASP A 123 2.93 -7.77 -18.45
C ASP A 123 4.43 -7.82 -18.13
N ILE A 124 4.82 -7.52 -16.89
CA ILE A 124 6.20 -7.58 -16.44
C ILE A 124 6.70 -9.03 -16.41
N CYS A 125 5.87 -9.97 -15.94
CA CYS A 125 6.23 -11.39 -15.98
C CYS A 125 6.50 -11.87 -17.42
N MET A 126 5.64 -11.49 -18.38
CA MET A 126 5.81 -11.85 -19.79
C MET A 126 7.04 -11.18 -20.42
N LEU A 127 7.32 -9.92 -20.07
CA LEU A 127 8.49 -9.19 -20.56
C LEU A 127 9.80 -9.95 -20.27
N HIS A 128 9.91 -10.55 -19.09
CA HIS A 128 11.09 -11.32 -18.65
C HIS A 128 10.96 -12.84 -18.89
N GLY A 129 9.90 -13.30 -19.53
CA GLY A 129 9.66 -14.73 -19.77
C GLY A 129 9.50 -15.56 -18.49
N ALA A 130 9.05 -14.92 -17.40
CA ALA A 130 8.75 -15.59 -16.15
C ALA A 130 7.29 -16.07 -16.12
N SER A 131 7.10 -17.35 -15.81
CA SER A 131 5.78 -17.96 -15.66
C SER A 131 5.27 -17.88 -14.21
N GLN A 132 3.97 -18.02 -14.01
CA GLN A 132 3.42 -18.13 -12.65
C GLN A 132 4.00 -19.37 -11.90
N GLU A 133 4.28 -20.45 -12.62
CA GLU A 133 4.87 -21.65 -12.03
C GLU A 133 6.29 -21.41 -11.48
N ASP A 134 7.07 -20.50 -12.10
CA ASP A 134 8.38 -20.13 -11.57
C ASP A 134 8.26 -19.52 -10.16
N PHE A 135 7.25 -18.65 -9.93
CA PHE A 135 6.98 -18.09 -8.60
C PHE A 135 6.41 -19.14 -7.63
N ILE A 136 5.50 -20.00 -8.08
CA ILE A 136 4.92 -21.08 -7.25
C ILE A 136 6.01 -22.05 -6.76
N ARG A 137 7.02 -22.33 -7.59
CA ARG A 137 8.17 -23.15 -7.24
C ARG A 137 9.26 -22.40 -6.48
N CYS A 138 9.02 -21.12 -6.18
CA CYS A 138 10.01 -20.27 -5.53
C CYS A 138 11.36 -20.25 -6.27
N SER A 139 11.34 -20.24 -7.62
CA SER A 139 12.55 -20.15 -8.44
C SER A 139 13.34 -18.89 -8.11
N ARG A 140 14.67 -19.02 -8.13
CA ARG A 140 15.63 -17.92 -7.96
C ARG A 140 16.36 -17.59 -9.26
N ASP A 141 15.79 -18.00 -10.39
CA ASP A 141 16.32 -17.70 -11.71
C ASP A 141 16.35 -16.19 -11.96
N GLN A 142 17.27 -15.77 -12.83
CA GLN A 142 17.44 -14.35 -13.15
C GLN A 142 16.14 -13.70 -13.63
N LYS A 143 15.35 -14.36 -14.47
CA LYS A 143 14.05 -13.85 -14.95
C LYS A 143 13.06 -13.47 -13.83
N VAL A 144 13.07 -14.24 -12.71
CA VAL A 144 12.21 -13.95 -11.53
C VAL A 144 12.73 -12.73 -10.77
N LYS A 145 14.05 -12.58 -10.65
CA LYS A 145 14.69 -11.41 -10.06
C LYS A 145 14.48 -10.15 -10.89
N ASP A 146 14.54 -10.25 -12.22
CA ASP A 146 14.33 -9.14 -13.14
C ASP A 146 12.87 -8.61 -13.04
N VAL A 147 11.89 -9.50 -12.91
CA VAL A 147 10.49 -9.12 -12.61
C VAL A 147 10.42 -8.37 -11.28
N ALA A 148 11.05 -8.90 -10.23
CA ALA A 148 11.04 -8.25 -8.92
C ALA A 148 11.75 -6.89 -8.95
N TYR A 149 12.83 -6.76 -9.73
CA TYR A 149 13.57 -5.52 -9.94
C TYR A 149 12.69 -4.44 -10.58
N ASP A 150 12.02 -4.75 -11.70
CA ASP A 150 11.19 -3.76 -12.41
C ASP A 150 10.04 -3.26 -11.53
N ILE A 151 9.34 -4.19 -10.85
CA ILE A 151 8.23 -3.83 -9.96
C ILE A 151 8.74 -3.01 -8.75
N ALA A 152 9.88 -3.40 -8.15
CA ALA A 152 10.48 -2.67 -7.03
C ALA A 152 11.00 -1.29 -7.46
N SER A 153 11.53 -1.17 -8.68
CA SER A 153 11.98 0.10 -9.25
C SER A 153 10.82 1.10 -9.37
N GLN A 154 9.64 0.64 -9.79
CA GLN A 154 8.45 1.50 -9.83
C GLN A 154 8.01 1.95 -8.44
N ALA A 155 8.04 1.04 -7.45
CA ALA A 155 7.78 1.42 -6.06
C ALA A 155 8.75 2.49 -5.54
N HIS A 156 10.03 2.37 -5.91
CA HIS A 156 11.07 3.34 -5.57
C HIS A 156 10.83 4.70 -6.25
N VAL A 157 10.46 4.72 -7.53
CA VAL A 157 10.11 5.96 -8.26
C VAL A 157 8.99 6.70 -7.54
N HIS A 158 7.94 6.02 -7.12
CA HIS A 158 6.87 6.63 -6.35
C HIS A 158 7.35 7.18 -5.00
N LEU A 159 8.24 6.46 -4.32
CA LEU A 159 8.80 6.92 -3.05
C LEU A 159 9.63 8.20 -3.21
N GLU A 160 10.46 8.27 -4.26
CA GLU A 160 11.24 9.48 -4.58
C GLU A 160 10.34 10.66 -4.99
N HIS A 161 9.27 10.40 -5.75
CA HIS A 161 8.27 11.44 -6.05
C HIS A 161 7.61 11.96 -4.77
N ALA A 162 7.21 11.11 -3.84
CA ALA A 162 6.65 11.56 -2.57
C ALA A 162 7.65 12.48 -1.81
N ARG A 163 8.93 12.15 -1.83
CA ARG A 163 10.00 12.92 -1.18
C ARG A 163 10.29 14.24 -1.88
N SER A 164 10.04 14.36 -3.16
CA SER A 164 10.25 15.61 -3.90
C SER A 164 9.37 16.76 -3.38
N PHE A 165 8.21 16.44 -2.79
CA PHE A 165 7.30 17.41 -2.18
C PHE A 165 7.65 17.75 -0.72
N ARG A 166 8.64 17.11 -0.12
CA ARG A 166 8.93 17.18 1.32
C ARG A 166 9.00 18.60 1.88
N HIS A 167 9.56 19.53 1.15
CA HIS A 167 9.70 20.91 1.61
C HIS A 167 8.39 21.70 1.61
N ASN A 168 7.40 21.26 0.86
CA ASN A 168 6.10 21.89 0.74
C ASN A 168 5.03 21.21 1.60
N VAL A 169 5.34 20.03 2.14
CA VAL A 169 4.40 19.26 2.98
C VAL A 169 4.43 19.77 4.41
N PRO A 170 3.27 20.12 5.01
CA PRO A 170 3.19 20.55 6.40
C PRO A 170 3.73 19.48 7.36
N ALA A 171 4.46 19.90 8.40
CA ALA A 171 5.02 19.01 9.41
C ALA A 171 3.96 18.11 10.10
N ALA A 172 2.74 18.60 10.23
CA ALA A 172 1.60 17.85 10.76
C ALA A 172 1.24 16.60 9.93
N ALA A 173 1.62 16.52 8.64
CA ALA A 173 1.40 15.37 7.79
C ALA A 173 2.45 14.25 8.03
N ALA A 174 3.59 14.55 8.64
CA ALA A 174 4.68 13.60 8.79
C ALA A 174 4.27 12.25 9.42
N PRO A 175 3.40 12.18 10.44
CA PRO A 175 2.96 10.90 11.01
C PRO A 175 2.27 9.98 9.99
N ALA A 176 1.47 10.54 9.07
CA ALA A 176 0.81 9.77 8.01
C ALA A 176 1.81 9.18 7.00
N LEU A 177 2.94 9.87 6.80
CA LEU A 177 3.94 9.52 5.79
C LEU A 177 5.10 8.68 6.33
N LEU A 178 5.13 8.36 7.62
CA LEU A 178 6.18 7.52 8.24
C LEU A 178 6.29 6.11 7.64
N GLN A 179 5.25 5.65 6.93
CA GLN A 179 5.30 4.38 6.19
C GLN A 179 6.45 4.33 5.17
N THR A 180 6.91 5.47 4.67
CA THR A 180 8.07 5.57 3.76
C THR A 180 9.32 4.90 4.33
N VAL A 181 9.54 4.97 5.64
CA VAL A 181 10.69 4.33 6.31
C VAL A 181 10.62 2.81 6.20
N VAL A 182 9.42 2.25 6.36
CA VAL A 182 9.18 0.79 6.25
C VAL A 182 9.36 0.32 4.80
N LEU A 183 8.86 1.12 3.85
CA LEU A 183 8.97 0.82 2.41
C LEU A 183 10.44 0.86 1.98
N GLU A 184 11.18 1.87 2.40
CA GLU A 184 12.60 2.00 2.11
C GLU A 184 13.42 0.85 2.69
N ASP A 185 13.19 0.48 3.96
CA ASP A 185 13.86 -0.67 4.59
C ASP A 185 13.66 -1.96 3.76
N PHE A 186 12.42 -2.22 3.33
CA PHE A 186 12.14 -3.40 2.51
C PHE A 186 12.83 -3.33 1.15
N LEU A 187 12.76 -2.21 0.43
CA LEU A 187 13.37 -2.06 -0.89
C LEU A 187 14.90 -2.18 -0.81
N GLN A 188 15.53 -1.60 0.21
CA GLN A 188 16.96 -1.72 0.42
C GLN A 188 17.38 -3.16 0.75
N ARG A 189 16.59 -3.86 1.56
CA ARG A 189 16.86 -5.29 1.87
C ARG A 189 16.68 -6.17 0.64
N LEU A 190 15.66 -5.92 -0.17
CA LEU A 190 15.42 -6.61 -1.42
C LEU A 190 16.58 -6.40 -2.40
N ARG A 191 17.08 -5.16 -2.52
CA ARG A 191 18.27 -4.85 -3.33
C ARG A 191 19.52 -5.59 -2.84
N LYS A 192 19.74 -5.68 -1.52
CA LYS A 192 20.90 -6.39 -0.95
C LYS A 192 20.93 -7.88 -1.25
N VAL A 193 19.78 -8.49 -1.51
CA VAL A 193 19.66 -9.90 -1.88
C VAL A 193 19.42 -10.08 -3.37
N ASP A 194 19.82 -9.10 -4.18
CA ASP A 194 19.74 -9.14 -5.64
C ASP A 194 18.30 -9.47 -6.12
N PHE A 195 17.30 -8.83 -5.53
CA PHE A 195 15.88 -8.97 -5.85
C PHE A 195 15.31 -10.39 -5.74
N ASP A 196 15.97 -11.28 -5.00
CA ASP A 196 15.45 -12.61 -4.66
C ASP A 196 14.32 -12.50 -3.62
N LEU A 197 13.07 -12.50 -4.07
CA LEU A 197 11.87 -12.42 -3.20
C LEU A 197 11.78 -13.59 -2.20
N PHE A 198 12.40 -14.72 -2.49
CA PHE A 198 12.37 -15.94 -1.67
C PHE A 198 13.55 -16.05 -0.70
N HIS A 199 14.38 -15.01 -0.63
CA HIS A 199 15.54 -15.04 0.26
C HIS A 199 15.10 -14.99 1.74
N PRO A 200 15.63 -15.91 2.61
CA PRO A 200 15.20 -16.01 4.01
C PRO A 200 15.35 -14.72 4.82
N SER A 201 16.32 -13.85 4.50
CA SER A 201 16.53 -12.60 5.22
C SER A 201 15.36 -11.63 5.08
N LEU A 202 14.56 -11.70 4.01
CA LEU A 202 13.38 -10.87 3.82
C LEU A 202 12.22 -11.27 4.75
N GLN A 203 12.23 -12.51 5.25
CA GLN A 203 11.23 -13.03 6.19
C GLN A 203 11.50 -12.57 7.63
N SER A 204 12.72 -12.14 7.93
CA SER A 204 13.10 -11.68 9.27
C SER A 204 12.66 -10.23 9.47
N ARG A 205 12.26 -9.89 10.70
CA ARG A 205 11.98 -8.50 11.08
C ARG A 205 13.28 -7.73 11.29
N ASN A 206 13.31 -6.47 10.87
CA ASN A 206 14.42 -5.59 11.21
C ASN A 206 14.23 -5.08 12.65
N PRO A 207 15.10 -5.48 13.62
CA PRO A 207 14.97 -5.06 15.02
C PRO A 207 15.21 -3.56 15.22
N LEU A 208 15.92 -2.89 14.31
CA LEU A 208 16.20 -1.46 14.38
C LEU A 208 15.08 -0.59 13.81
N LEU A 209 14.10 -1.19 13.10
CA LEU A 209 13.03 -0.44 12.44
C LEU A 209 12.21 0.44 13.40
N PRO A 210 11.82 -0.01 14.62
CA PRO A 210 11.13 0.86 15.57
C PRO A 210 11.95 2.07 15.98
N PHE A 211 13.26 1.92 16.16
CA PHE A 211 14.15 3.02 16.48
C PHE A 211 14.29 4.01 15.32
N LEU A 212 14.39 3.51 14.08
CA LEU A 212 14.44 4.37 12.89
C LEU A 212 13.14 5.16 12.73
N LEU A 213 11.97 4.52 12.95
CA LEU A 213 10.67 5.19 12.94
C LEU A 213 10.60 6.30 14.00
N TYR A 214 11.07 6.02 15.23
CA TYR A 214 11.12 7.01 16.30
C TYR A 214 12.00 8.21 15.92
N LEU A 215 13.21 7.97 15.39
CA LEU A 215 14.11 9.04 14.97
C LEU A 215 13.52 9.89 13.84
N ARG A 216 12.89 9.26 12.86
CA ARG A 216 12.24 9.98 11.74
C ARG A 216 11.03 10.78 12.21
N SER A 217 10.23 10.21 13.12
CA SER A 217 9.11 10.92 13.75
C SER A 217 9.58 12.13 14.53
N TRP A 218 10.64 11.98 15.31
CA TRP A 218 11.21 13.10 16.10
C TRP A 218 11.77 14.22 15.21
N LYS A 219 12.41 13.86 14.09
CA LYS A 219 12.92 14.82 13.10
C LYS A 219 11.85 15.38 12.16
N THR A 220 10.59 14.95 12.29
CA THR A 220 9.50 15.29 11.37
C THR A 220 9.88 15.07 9.89
N THR A 221 10.55 13.95 9.60
CA THR A 221 11.03 13.60 8.26
C THR A 221 10.49 12.23 7.83
N TYR A 222 10.23 12.07 6.57
CA TYR A 222 9.74 10.83 5.97
C TYR A 222 10.50 10.47 4.70
#